data_5359f4f8d40e676fec491efc9d175750
#
_entry.id   5359f4f8d40e676fec491efc9d175750
#
_cell.length_a   1.000
_cell.length_b   1.000
_cell.length_c   1.000
_cell.angle_alpha   90.00
_cell.angle_beta   90.00
_cell.angle_gamma   90.00
#
_symmetry.space_group_name_H-M   'P 1'
#
loop_
_entity.id
_entity.type
_entity.pdbx_description
1 polymer ?
#
loop_
_entity_poly.entity_id
_entity_poly.type
_entity_poly.pdbx_seq_one_letter_code
_entity_poly.pdbx_strand_id
1 'polypeptide(L)'
;MSNIVIYSTKPMAELEAVLADIDEADIRTVDIKQMKDYALLNPSLMIVENIDLAKDALMTNKFPCPILFFGPVRRDVTVRAEGYDFIANPANTDELIVRVNALLRIKMIKDKLERVSTTDDLTGLHNRKYLQERLEEEISRSKRYGTKLSCILFDIDFFKGVNDMYGYEWGDILLKNIANKLNAMIRNEDILTRYGDEEFLLVLPNTSEDNAFLFGERFRREVEKMEFIPAGEEEAHKVTISGGISTYPCMPDVDEDANTVIRYAEHALYNAKHRGKNKIVQFSQMNLEM
;
A
#
# COMPACT_ATOMS: atom_id res chain seq x y z
N MET A 1 -19.98 0.80 9.91
CA MET A 1 -20.51 -0.58 9.74
C MET A 1 -19.31 -1.51 9.65
N SER A 2 -19.20 -2.47 10.56
CA SER A 2 -18.07 -3.42 10.60
C SER A 2 -18.36 -4.60 9.71
N ASN A 3 -17.44 -4.99 8.82
CA ASN A 3 -17.59 -6.16 7.95
C ASN A 3 -16.82 -7.34 8.57
N ILE A 4 -17.56 -8.34 9.09
CA ILE A 4 -16.99 -9.55 9.70
C ILE A 4 -17.11 -10.69 8.70
N VAL A 5 -15.97 -11.25 8.29
CA VAL A 5 -15.94 -12.37 7.36
C VAL A 5 -15.49 -13.64 8.06
N ILE A 6 -16.33 -14.66 8.03
CA ILE A 6 -16.08 -15.98 8.62
C ILE A 6 -15.57 -16.91 7.52
N TYR A 7 -14.37 -17.44 7.67
CA TYR A 7 -13.79 -18.43 6.77
C TYR A 7 -13.96 -19.84 7.36
N SER A 8 -14.83 -20.63 6.74
CA SER A 8 -15.22 -21.95 7.22
C SER A 8 -15.39 -22.94 6.06
N THR A 9 -15.36 -24.23 6.37
CA THR A 9 -15.68 -25.32 5.42
C THR A 9 -17.17 -25.63 5.34
N LYS A 10 -17.97 -25.05 6.24
CA LYS A 10 -19.42 -25.28 6.37
C LYS A 10 -20.16 -24.00 6.76
N PRO A 11 -21.46 -23.90 6.55
CA PRO A 11 -22.27 -22.80 7.05
C PRO A 11 -22.16 -22.64 8.57
N MET A 12 -22.05 -21.41 9.06
CA MET A 12 -21.86 -21.07 10.48
C MET A 12 -23.05 -20.26 11.02
N ALA A 13 -24.29 -20.70 10.70
CA ALA A 13 -25.50 -19.95 11.02
C ALA A 13 -25.69 -19.61 12.52
N GLU A 14 -25.28 -20.50 13.42
CA GLU A 14 -25.32 -20.23 14.86
C GLU A 14 -24.36 -19.15 15.26
N LEU A 15 -23.17 -19.15 14.67
CA LEU A 15 -22.14 -18.12 14.90
C LEU A 15 -22.58 -16.77 14.32
N GLU A 16 -23.14 -16.77 13.12
CA GLU A 16 -23.70 -15.57 12.49
C GLU A 16 -24.80 -14.96 13.35
N ALA A 17 -25.67 -15.79 13.92
CA ALA A 17 -26.74 -15.33 14.82
C ALA A 17 -26.20 -14.70 16.10
N VAL A 18 -25.14 -15.27 16.70
CA VAL A 18 -24.50 -14.71 17.89
C VAL A 18 -23.81 -13.39 17.57
N LEU A 19 -23.13 -13.29 16.42
CA LEU A 19 -22.42 -12.08 16.01
C LEU A 19 -23.36 -10.98 15.52
N ALA A 20 -24.60 -11.31 15.13
CA ALA A 20 -25.61 -10.32 14.73
C ALA A 20 -26.02 -9.36 15.86
N ASP A 21 -25.75 -9.71 17.12
CA ASP A 21 -25.94 -8.84 18.27
C ASP A 21 -24.86 -7.72 18.38
N ILE A 22 -23.82 -7.78 17.54
CA ILE A 22 -22.81 -6.73 17.48
C ILE A 22 -23.33 -5.57 16.64
N ASP A 23 -23.39 -4.39 17.24
CA ASP A 23 -23.90 -3.18 16.61
C ASP A 23 -23.21 -2.88 15.26
N GLU A 24 -24.03 -2.66 14.22
CA GLU A 24 -23.62 -2.30 12.86
C GLU A 24 -22.68 -3.30 12.18
N ALA A 25 -22.76 -4.60 12.49
CA ALA A 25 -21.95 -5.61 11.81
C ALA A 25 -22.66 -6.19 10.57
N ASP A 26 -21.97 -6.23 9.43
CA ASP A 26 -22.31 -7.06 8.26
C ASP A 26 -21.49 -8.36 8.37
N ILE A 27 -22.17 -9.50 8.44
CA ILE A 27 -21.54 -10.80 8.70
C ILE A 27 -21.73 -11.69 7.49
N ARG A 28 -20.64 -12.32 7.04
CA ARG A 28 -20.67 -13.23 5.89
C ARG A 28 -19.80 -14.45 6.14
N THR A 29 -20.34 -15.64 5.86
CA THR A 29 -19.55 -16.87 5.83
C THR A 29 -19.10 -17.17 4.40
N VAL A 30 -17.81 -17.46 4.24
CA VAL A 30 -17.15 -17.73 2.96
C VAL A 30 -16.33 -19.02 3.08
N ASP A 31 -16.19 -19.78 1.98
CA ASP A 31 -15.33 -20.98 1.97
C ASP A 31 -13.88 -20.58 2.30
N ILE A 32 -13.28 -21.29 3.26
CA ILE A 32 -11.91 -21.03 3.73
C ILE A 32 -10.87 -21.07 2.59
N LYS A 33 -11.14 -21.80 1.51
CA LYS A 33 -10.27 -21.84 0.32
C LYS A 33 -10.20 -20.49 -0.42
N GLN A 34 -11.21 -19.63 -0.23
CA GLN A 34 -11.27 -18.29 -0.83
C GLN A 34 -10.57 -17.23 0.03
N MET A 35 -9.93 -17.61 1.13
CA MET A 35 -9.22 -16.68 2.02
C MET A 35 -8.11 -15.90 1.31
N LYS A 36 -7.59 -16.39 0.19
CA LYS A 36 -6.60 -15.67 -0.64
C LYS A 36 -7.18 -14.41 -1.29
N ASP A 37 -8.49 -14.38 -1.51
CA ASP A 37 -9.21 -13.30 -2.18
C ASP A 37 -9.86 -12.32 -1.17
N TYR A 38 -9.38 -12.31 0.06
CA TYR A 38 -9.92 -11.49 1.18
C TYR A 38 -10.06 -10.01 0.82
N ALA A 39 -9.17 -9.48 -0.01
CA ALA A 39 -9.16 -8.06 -0.40
C ALA A 39 -10.47 -7.64 -1.10
N LEU A 40 -11.12 -8.55 -1.82
CA LEU A 40 -12.40 -8.28 -2.49
C LEU A 40 -13.55 -8.05 -1.49
N LEU A 41 -13.42 -8.59 -0.28
CA LEU A 41 -14.42 -8.49 0.76
C LEU A 41 -14.18 -7.35 1.73
N ASN A 42 -12.96 -6.76 1.73
CA ASN A 42 -12.55 -5.66 2.62
C ASN A 42 -12.99 -5.88 4.10
N PRO A 43 -12.55 -6.95 4.77
CA PRO A 43 -13.02 -7.27 6.11
C PRO A 43 -12.47 -6.32 7.16
N SER A 44 -13.32 -5.98 8.15
CA SER A 44 -12.91 -5.30 9.39
C SER A 44 -12.36 -6.29 10.43
N LEU A 45 -12.82 -7.55 10.37
CA LEU A 45 -12.37 -8.68 11.18
C LEU A 45 -12.54 -9.96 10.38
N MET A 46 -11.58 -10.85 10.46
CA MET A 46 -11.67 -12.20 9.92
C MET A 46 -11.80 -13.20 11.06
N ILE A 47 -12.71 -14.18 10.93
CA ILE A 47 -12.81 -15.33 11.83
C ILE A 47 -12.45 -16.57 11.03
N VAL A 48 -11.50 -17.35 11.50
CA VAL A 48 -11.00 -18.53 10.80
C VAL A 48 -11.27 -19.77 11.63
N GLU A 49 -12.15 -20.65 11.12
CA GLU A 49 -12.58 -21.87 11.79
C GLU A 49 -11.42 -22.86 11.98
N ASN A 50 -10.55 -22.98 10.99
CA ASN A 50 -9.46 -23.96 11.02
C ASN A 50 -8.17 -23.36 10.48
N ILE A 51 -7.21 -23.15 11.38
CA ILE A 51 -5.92 -22.53 11.05
C ILE A 51 -5.07 -23.39 10.11
N ASP A 52 -5.17 -24.73 10.19
CA ASP A 52 -4.37 -25.61 9.34
C ASP A 52 -4.81 -25.52 7.88
N LEU A 53 -6.11 -25.32 7.62
CA LEU A 53 -6.64 -25.11 6.27
C LEU A 53 -6.33 -23.71 5.72
N ALA A 54 -6.11 -22.74 6.60
CA ALA A 54 -5.75 -21.37 6.23
C ALA A 54 -4.23 -21.15 6.12
N LYS A 55 -3.40 -22.12 6.47
CA LYS A 55 -1.96 -21.98 6.64
C LYS A 55 -1.26 -21.35 5.43
N ASP A 56 -1.54 -21.83 4.24
CA ASP A 56 -0.93 -21.28 3.00
C ASP A 56 -1.32 -19.81 2.79
N ALA A 57 -2.58 -19.44 3.02
CA ALA A 57 -3.03 -18.07 2.90
C ALA A 57 -2.37 -17.17 3.97
N LEU A 58 -2.22 -17.66 5.20
CA LEU A 58 -1.58 -16.94 6.31
C LEU A 58 -0.09 -16.69 6.07
N MET A 59 0.61 -17.62 5.43
CA MET A 59 2.04 -17.50 5.13
C MET A 59 2.31 -16.56 3.95
N THR A 60 1.40 -16.49 2.97
CA THR A 60 1.59 -15.76 1.73
C THR A 60 1.01 -14.36 1.71
N ASN A 61 0.12 -14.02 2.63
CA ASN A 61 -0.56 -12.72 2.64
C ASN A 61 -0.29 -11.93 3.93
N LYS A 62 -0.38 -10.60 3.81
CA LYS A 62 -0.45 -9.65 4.92
C LYS A 62 -1.89 -9.15 4.99
N PHE A 63 -2.55 -9.34 6.15
CA PHE A 63 -3.96 -8.98 6.31
C PHE A 63 -4.10 -7.61 6.98
N PRO A 64 -4.85 -6.68 6.39
CA PRO A 64 -5.06 -5.33 6.90
C PRO A 64 -6.18 -5.27 7.97
N CYS A 65 -6.49 -6.38 8.60
CA CYS A 65 -7.47 -6.49 9.67
C CYS A 65 -7.05 -7.57 10.67
N PRO A 66 -7.58 -7.53 11.92
CA PRO A 66 -7.33 -8.58 12.89
C PRO A 66 -8.00 -9.89 12.52
N ILE A 67 -7.47 -10.99 13.06
CA ILE A 67 -7.96 -12.35 12.81
C ILE A 67 -8.24 -13.05 14.14
N LEU A 68 -9.43 -13.64 14.30
CA LEU A 68 -9.77 -14.55 15.39
C LEU A 68 -9.74 -16.00 14.90
N PHE A 69 -8.94 -16.83 15.55
CA PHE A 69 -8.83 -18.25 15.24
C PHE A 69 -9.61 -19.10 16.21
N PHE A 70 -10.30 -20.11 15.70
CA PHE A 70 -10.90 -21.15 16.54
C PHE A 70 -9.88 -22.26 16.81
N GLY A 71 -9.76 -22.63 18.09
CA GLY A 71 -8.85 -23.66 18.55
C GLY A 71 -7.77 -23.16 19.53
N PRO A 72 -6.86 -24.04 19.95
CA PRO A 72 -5.80 -23.69 20.89
C PRO A 72 -4.77 -22.75 20.28
N VAL A 73 -4.10 -22.01 21.13
CA VAL A 73 -2.99 -21.12 20.73
C VAL A 73 -1.90 -21.90 19.98
N ARG A 74 -1.54 -21.44 18.80
CA ARG A 74 -0.53 -22.03 17.92
C ARG A 74 0.70 -21.11 17.85
N ARG A 75 1.89 -21.66 18.10
CA ARG A 75 3.17 -20.93 18.00
C ARG A 75 3.95 -21.24 16.71
N ASP A 76 3.49 -22.23 15.97
CA ASP A 76 4.11 -22.73 14.73
C ASP A 76 3.56 -22.05 13.45
N VAL A 77 2.65 -21.10 13.61
CA VAL A 77 2.06 -20.35 12.50
C VAL A 77 2.41 -18.87 12.65
N THR A 78 3.07 -18.33 11.64
CA THR A 78 3.31 -16.90 11.54
C THR A 78 2.09 -16.22 10.91
N VAL A 79 1.53 -15.23 11.60
CA VAL A 79 0.37 -14.47 11.14
C VAL A 79 0.80 -13.03 10.92
N ARG A 80 0.65 -12.55 9.68
CA ARG A 80 0.86 -11.15 9.32
C ARG A 80 -0.48 -10.43 9.23
N ALA A 81 -1.02 -10.05 10.38
CA ALA A 81 -2.29 -9.33 10.51
C ALA A 81 -2.14 -8.14 11.46
N GLU A 82 -3.11 -7.25 11.46
CA GLU A 82 -3.13 -6.08 12.39
C GLU A 82 -3.28 -6.47 13.86
N GLY A 83 -3.61 -7.72 14.12
CA GLY A 83 -3.71 -8.36 15.42
C GLY A 83 -4.32 -9.74 15.25
N TYR A 84 -4.12 -10.63 16.18
CA TYR A 84 -4.80 -11.91 16.16
C TYR A 84 -5.00 -12.44 17.58
N ASP A 85 -6.02 -13.29 17.71
CA ASP A 85 -6.35 -13.96 18.97
C ASP A 85 -6.86 -15.39 18.69
N PHE A 86 -6.98 -16.19 19.74
CA PHE A 86 -7.45 -17.58 19.68
C PHE A 86 -8.57 -17.77 20.68
N ILE A 87 -9.62 -18.47 20.28
CA ILE A 87 -10.70 -18.93 21.15
C ILE A 87 -10.77 -20.46 21.13
N ALA A 88 -10.52 -21.09 22.28
CA ALA A 88 -10.47 -22.55 22.37
C ALA A 88 -11.87 -23.18 22.27
N ASN A 89 -12.88 -22.49 22.79
CA ASN A 89 -14.27 -22.95 22.77
C ASN A 89 -15.21 -21.88 22.18
N PRO A 90 -15.47 -21.91 20.88
CA PRO A 90 -16.34 -20.93 20.23
C PRO A 90 -17.83 -21.04 20.66
N ALA A 91 -18.23 -22.10 21.37
CA ALA A 91 -19.56 -22.22 21.95
C ALA A 91 -19.77 -21.36 23.21
N ASN A 92 -18.68 -20.80 23.77
CA ASN A 92 -18.79 -19.75 24.81
C ASN A 92 -19.06 -18.41 24.14
N THR A 93 -20.34 -18.07 24.02
CA THR A 93 -20.82 -16.88 23.32
C THR A 93 -20.34 -15.58 23.97
N ASP A 94 -20.29 -15.52 25.30
CA ASP A 94 -19.84 -14.32 26.02
C ASP A 94 -18.35 -14.05 25.75
N GLU A 95 -17.50 -15.09 25.83
CA GLU A 95 -16.09 -14.97 25.52
C GLU A 95 -15.86 -14.57 24.04
N LEU A 96 -16.63 -15.17 23.13
CA LEU A 96 -16.56 -14.86 21.70
C LEU A 96 -16.87 -13.38 21.44
N ILE A 97 -17.98 -12.86 21.98
CA ILE A 97 -18.39 -11.48 21.81
C ILE A 97 -17.33 -10.51 22.38
N VAL A 98 -16.80 -10.80 23.56
CA VAL A 98 -15.74 -9.98 24.19
C VAL A 98 -14.49 -9.91 23.30
N ARG A 99 -14.01 -11.05 22.76
CA ARG A 99 -12.84 -11.10 21.89
C ARG A 99 -13.05 -10.40 20.57
N VAL A 100 -14.21 -10.63 19.93
CA VAL A 100 -14.56 -9.96 18.68
C VAL A 100 -14.60 -8.44 18.87
N ASN A 101 -15.28 -7.95 19.92
CA ASN A 101 -15.35 -6.54 20.21
C ASN A 101 -13.96 -5.94 20.51
N ALA A 102 -13.09 -6.67 21.22
CA ALA A 102 -11.72 -6.24 21.48
C ALA A 102 -10.91 -6.08 20.18
N LEU A 103 -11.00 -7.05 19.27
CA LEU A 103 -10.31 -7.00 17.98
C LEU A 103 -10.85 -5.90 17.05
N LEU A 104 -12.17 -5.71 16.99
CA LEU A 104 -12.80 -4.61 16.25
C LEU A 104 -12.38 -3.24 16.82
N ARG A 105 -12.26 -3.12 18.15
CA ARG A 105 -11.79 -1.90 18.80
C ARG A 105 -10.32 -1.60 18.46
N ILE A 106 -9.47 -2.62 18.41
CA ILE A 106 -8.07 -2.49 17.96
C ILE A 106 -8.05 -1.94 16.53
N LYS A 107 -8.82 -2.52 15.61
CA LYS A 107 -8.94 -2.04 14.22
C LYS A 107 -9.40 -0.58 14.17
N MET A 108 -10.46 -0.24 14.90
CA MET A 108 -10.99 1.11 14.93
C MET A 108 -9.98 2.15 15.46
N ILE A 109 -9.22 1.81 16.51
CA ILE A 109 -8.18 2.70 17.07
C ILE A 109 -7.06 2.87 16.05
N LYS A 110 -6.63 1.80 15.40
CA LYS A 110 -5.59 1.83 14.39
C LYS A 110 -6.00 2.68 13.19
N ASP A 111 -7.21 2.46 12.65
CA ASP A 111 -7.76 3.28 11.56
C ASP A 111 -7.85 4.77 11.92
N LYS A 112 -8.16 5.09 13.19
CA LYS A 112 -8.14 6.48 13.67
C LYS A 112 -6.71 7.04 13.71
N LEU A 113 -5.75 6.27 14.20
CA LEU A 113 -4.35 6.68 14.23
C LEU A 113 -3.81 6.89 12.80
N GLU A 114 -4.11 5.99 11.87
CA GLU A 114 -3.73 6.12 10.47
C GLU A 114 -4.38 7.35 9.81
N ARG A 115 -5.62 7.68 10.17
CA ARG A 115 -6.30 8.90 9.71
C ARG A 115 -5.66 10.19 10.24
N VAL A 116 -5.01 10.14 11.38
CA VAL A 116 -4.33 11.30 11.99
C VAL A 116 -2.85 11.35 11.59
N SER A 117 -2.22 10.19 11.33
CA SER A 117 -0.83 10.12 10.90
C SER A 117 -0.65 10.73 9.51
N THR A 118 0.40 11.52 9.37
CA THR A 118 0.86 12.10 8.09
C THR A 118 2.07 11.38 7.52
N THR A 119 2.51 10.31 8.19
CA THR A 119 3.70 9.51 7.83
C THR A 119 3.36 8.05 7.60
N ASP A 120 4.18 7.39 6.79
CA ASP A 120 4.17 5.94 6.59
C ASP A 120 5.08 5.26 7.61
N ASP A 121 4.55 4.29 8.35
CA ASP A 121 5.24 3.64 9.46
C ASP A 121 6.46 2.80 9.03
N LEU A 122 6.47 2.29 7.79
CA LEU A 122 7.57 1.47 7.29
C LEU A 122 8.77 2.31 6.87
N THR A 123 8.52 3.36 6.09
CA THR A 123 9.55 4.15 5.43
C THR A 123 9.86 5.46 6.14
N GLY A 124 8.98 5.93 7.04
CA GLY A 124 9.07 7.24 7.69
C GLY A 124 8.80 8.44 6.77
N LEU A 125 8.50 8.20 5.50
CA LEU A 125 8.12 9.24 4.55
C LEU A 125 6.71 9.75 4.83
N HIS A 126 6.30 10.84 4.19
CA HIS A 126 4.89 11.23 4.20
C HIS A 126 4.01 10.14 3.57
N ASN A 127 2.77 10.07 4.02
CA ASN A 127 1.78 9.16 3.47
C ASN A 127 0.87 9.86 2.43
N ARG A 128 0.03 9.08 1.76
CA ARG A 128 -0.89 9.57 0.71
C ARG A 128 -1.84 10.68 1.21
N LYS A 129 -2.22 10.65 2.50
CA LYS A 129 -3.11 11.67 3.06
C LYS A 129 -2.43 13.04 3.12
N TYR A 130 -1.22 13.09 3.67
CA TYR A 130 -0.42 14.31 3.69
C TYR A 130 -0.22 14.89 2.29
N LEU A 131 0.08 14.00 1.33
CA LEU A 131 0.26 14.40 -0.06
C LEU A 131 -0.95 15.15 -0.61
N GLN A 132 -2.16 14.61 -0.41
CA GLN A 132 -3.37 15.16 -1.01
C GLN A 132 -3.62 16.60 -0.55
N GLU A 133 -3.47 16.86 0.74
CA GLU A 133 -3.62 18.19 1.33
C GLU A 133 -2.54 19.16 0.80
N ARG A 134 -1.28 18.73 0.77
CA ARG A 134 -0.15 19.59 0.36
C ARG A 134 -0.10 19.85 -1.14
N LEU A 135 -0.43 18.86 -1.98
CA LEU A 135 -0.40 19.04 -3.42
C LEU A 135 -1.43 20.08 -3.89
N GLU A 136 -2.62 20.11 -3.30
CA GLU A 136 -3.63 21.14 -3.58
C GLU A 136 -3.12 22.54 -3.23
N GLU A 137 -2.44 22.68 -2.08
CA GLU A 137 -1.83 23.95 -1.67
C GLU A 137 -0.73 24.40 -2.66
N GLU A 138 0.15 23.48 -3.09
CA GLU A 138 1.24 23.79 -4.01
C GLU A 138 0.73 24.10 -5.43
N ILE A 139 -0.34 23.44 -5.92
CA ILE A 139 -0.99 23.79 -7.19
C ILE A 139 -1.59 25.18 -7.09
N SER A 140 -2.33 25.49 -6.00
CA SER A 140 -2.89 26.82 -5.77
C SER A 140 -1.83 27.91 -5.74
N ARG A 141 -0.65 27.59 -5.12
CA ARG A 141 0.51 28.47 -5.12
C ARG A 141 1.07 28.67 -6.52
N SER A 142 1.29 27.59 -7.26
CA SER A 142 1.80 27.61 -8.63
C SER A 142 0.88 28.40 -9.57
N LYS A 143 -0.42 28.23 -9.44
CA LYS A 143 -1.44 29.01 -10.17
C LYS A 143 -1.35 30.50 -9.87
N ARG A 144 -1.18 30.87 -8.59
CA ARG A 144 -1.08 32.28 -8.15
C ARG A 144 0.17 32.99 -8.67
N TYR A 145 1.31 32.29 -8.66
CA TYR A 145 2.61 32.89 -8.98
C TYR A 145 3.08 32.59 -10.41
N GLY A 146 2.31 31.84 -11.20
CA GLY A 146 2.70 31.46 -12.56
C GLY A 146 3.93 30.55 -12.62
N THR A 147 4.17 29.75 -11.58
CA THR A 147 5.30 28.84 -11.51
C THR A 147 4.93 27.44 -11.93
N LYS A 148 5.90 26.64 -12.35
CA LYS A 148 5.70 25.23 -12.68
C LYS A 148 5.83 24.36 -11.42
N LEU A 149 5.08 23.26 -11.38
CA LEU A 149 5.19 22.23 -10.37
C LEU A 149 5.22 20.88 -11.07
N SER A 150 6.23 20.06 -10.79
CA SER A 150 6.34 18.73 -11.37
C SER A 150 6.06 17.65 -10.33
N CYS A 151 5.37 16.59 -10.75
CA CYS A 151 5.17 15.37 -9.99
C CYS A 151 5.86 14.20 -10.68
N ILE A 152 6.55 13.36 -9.93
CA ILE A 152 7.12 12.11 -10.43
C ILE A 152 6.56 10.97 -9.60
N LEU A 153 5.85 10.06 -10.25
CA LEU A 153 5.41 8.81 -9.63
C LEU A 153 6.38 7.70 -10.02
N PHE A 154 7.07 7.16 -9.04
CA PHE A 154 7.99 6.02 -9.18
C PHE A 154 7.33 4.73 -8.70
N ASP A 155 7.70 3.61 -9.31
CA ASP A 155 7.28 2.27 -8.93
C ASP A 155 8.44 1.29 -9.10
N ILE A 156 8.61 0.38 -8.14
CA ILE A 156 9.69 -0.62 -8.17
C ILE A 156 9.32 -1.72 -9.15
N ASP A 157 10.14 -1.90 -10.16
CA ASP A 157 9.91 -2.92 -11.17
C ASP A 157 10.01 -4.33 -10.57
N PHE A 158 9.00 -5.17 -10.85
CA PHE A 158 8.95 -6.57 -10.39
C PHE A 158 8.99 -6.76 -8.86
N PHE A 159 8.53 -5.77 -8.07
CA PHE A 159 8.54 -5.83 -6.60
C PHE A 159 7.86 -7.09 -6.04
N LYS A 160 6.73 -7.49 -6.62
CA LYS A 160 6.07 -8.74 -6.26
C LYS A 160 7.00 -9.95 -6.39
N GLY A 161 7.84 -9.99 -7.43
CA GLY A 161 8.83 -11.06 -7.63
C GLY A 161 9.87 -11.09 -6.50
N VAL A 162 10.27 -9.94 -5.96
CA VAL A 162 11.17 -9.86 -4.79
C VAL A 162 10.48 -10.47 -3.56
N ASN A 163 9.21 -10.12 -3.30
CA ASN A 163 8.44 -10.68 -2.19
C ASN A 163 8.22 -12.19 -2.34
N ASP A 164 7.90 -12.66 -3.55
CA ASP A 164 7.64 -14.08 -3.82
C ASP A 164 8.92 -14.92 -3.68
N MET A 165 10.09 -14.38 -4.02
CA MET A 165 11.39 -15.06 -4.01
C MET A 165 12.07 -15.01 -2.64
N TYR A 166 12.06 -13.85 -1.97
CA TYR A 166 12.85 -13.60 -0.75
C TYR A 166 12.00 -13.34 0.49
N GLY A 167 10.67 -13.22 0.34
CA GLY A 167 9.74 -12.92 1.42
C GLY A 167 9.55 -11.41 1.67
N TYR A 168 8.47 -11.09 2.38
CA TYR A 168 8.06 -9.70 2.65
C TYR A 168 9.06 -8.90 3.48
N GLU A 169 9.84 -9.56 4.33
CA GLU A 169 10.88 -8.87 5.12
C GLU A 169 11.94 -8.22 4.23
N TRP A 170 12.31 -8.91 3.15
CA TRP A 170 13.25 -8.38 2.15
C TRP A 170 12.62 -7.31 1.27
N GLY A 171 11.32 -7.43 0.96
CA GLY A 171 10.57 -6.35 0.32
C GLY A 171 10.54 -5.09 1.17
N ASP A 172 10.30 -5.23 2.48
CA ASP A 172 10.31 -4.11 3.43
C ASP A 172 11.69 -3.44 3.54
N ILE A 173 12.78 -4.23 3.51
CA ILE A 173 14.16 -3.71 3.49
C ILE A 173 14.42 -2.95 2.17
N LEU A 174 13.98 -3.49 1.04
CA LEU A 174 14.12 -2.84 -0.26
C LEU A 174 13.37 -1.50 -0.31
N LEU A 175 12.14 -1.46 0.18
CA LEU A 175 11.33 -0.23 0.27
C LEU A 175 12.02 0.84 1.12
N LYS A 176 12.57 0.47 2.29
CA LYS A 176 13.34 1.39 3.16
C LYS A 176 14.60 1.92 2.46
N ASN A 177 15.33 1.05 1.76
CA ASN A 177 16.54 1.44 1.06
C ASN A 177 16.26 2.45 -0.07
N ILE A 178 15.22 2.20 -0.86
CA ILE A 178 14.77 3.11 -1.92
C ILE A 178 14.27 4.43 -1.34
N ALA A 179 13.45 4.39 -0.30
CA ALA A 179 12.93 5.56 0.39
C ALA A 179 14.07 6.45 0.92
N ASN A 180 15.04 5.86 1.62
CA ASN A 180 16.21 6.57 2.16
C ASN A 180 17.07 7.19 1.06
N LYS A 181 17.30 6.45 -0.03
CA LYS A 181 18.07 6.93 -1.16
C LYS A 181 17.39 8.12 -1.84
N LEU A 182 16.08 8.03 -2.06
CA LEU A 182 15.30 9.10 -2.66
C LEU A 182 15.26 10.33 -1.74
N ASN A 183 15.02 10.12 -0.46
CA ASN A 183 14.99 11.20 0.55
C ASN A 183 16.32 11.95 0.67
N ALA A 184 17.45 11.26 0.49
CA ALA A 184 18.78 11.89 0.50
C ALA A 184 19.09 12.74 -0.75
N MET A 185 18.28 12.63 -1.82
CA MET A 185 18.50 13.34 -3.10
C MET A 185 17.59 14.55 -3.30
N ILE A 186 16.54 14.70 -2.50
CA ILE A 186 15.55 15.78 -2.60
C ILE A 186 15.95 17.00 -1.76
N ARG A 187 15.29 18.14 -2.02
CA ARG A 187 15.42 19.39 -1.26
C ARG A 187 14.41 19.43 -0.13
N ASN A 188 14.58 20.39 0.79
CA ASN A 188 13.64 20.57 1.91
C ASN A 188 12.23 20.99 1.50
N GLU A 189 12.10 21.70 0.37
CA GLU A 189 10.83 22.14 -0.20
C GLU A 189 10.12 21.07 -1.00
N ASP A 190 10.82 20.00 -1.39
CA ASP A 190 10.26 18.88 -2.12
C ASP A 190 9.41 18.00 -1.19
N ILE A 191 8.33 17.41 -1.71
CA ILE A 191 7.44 16.55 -0.91
C ILE A 191 7.57 15.13 -1.42
N LEU A 192 8.13 14.26 -0.57
CA LEU A 192 8.28 12.85 -0.87
C LEU A 192 7.28 12.02 -0.06
N THR A 193 6.55 11.17 -0.75
CA THR A 193 5.45 10.39 -0.20
C THR A 193 5.54 8.93 -0.61
N ARG A 194 5.27 8.00 0.31
CA ARG A 194 4.92 6.64 -0.05
C ARG A 194 3.46 6.63 -0.50
N TYR A 195 3.25 6.52 -1.81
CA TYR A 195 1.93 6.68 -2.44
C TYR A 195 1.12 5.39 -2.47
N GLY A 196 1.79 4.26 -2.69
CA GLY A 196 1.21 2.92 -2.75
C GLY A 196 2.11 1.87 -2.10
N ASP A 197 1.82 0.59 -2.37
CA ASP A 197 2.57 -0.53 -1.79
C ASP A 197 4.06 -0.49 -2.16
N GLU A 198 4.36 -0.28 -3.44
CA GLU A 198 5.70 -0.13 -4.01
C GLU A 198 5.90 1.20 -4.75
N GLU A 199 4.98 2.16 -4.54
CA GLU A 199 4.95 3.43 -5.26
C GLU A 199 5.37 4.61 -4.38
N PHE A 200 6.20 5.48 -4.94
CA PHE A 200 6.67 6.72 -4.32
C PHE A 200 6.29 7.91 -5.20
N LEU A 201 5.62 8.91 -4.64
CA LEU A 201 5.31 10.13 -5.35
C LEU A 201 6.15 11.29 -4.80
N LEU A 202 6.84 11.95 -5.71
CA LEU A 202 7.67 13.12 -5.44
C LEU A 202 7.06 14.35 -6.10
N VAL A 203 6.76 15.38 -5.29
CA VAL A 203 6.32 16.69 -5.75
C VAL A 203 7.50 17.66 -5.70
N LEU A 204 7.75 18.33 -6.80
CA LEU A 204 8.87 19.26 -7.01
C LEU A 204 8.31 20.66 -7.31
N PRO A 205 8.14 21.54 -6.30
CA PRO A 205 7.74 22.92 -6.50
C PRO A 205 8.78 23.70 -7.33
N ASN A 206 8.33 24.68 -8.10
CA ASN A 206 9.17 25.53 -8.94
C ASN A 206 10.13 24.76 -9.87
N THR A 207 9.71 23.59 -10.35
CA THR A 207 10.54 22.69 -11.16
C THR A 207 9.87 22.44 -12.52
N SER A 208 10.64 22.64 -13.59
CA SER A 208 10.18 22.36 -14.96
C SER A 208 10.22 20.86 -15.24
N GLU A 209 9.48 20.42 -16.24
CA GLU A 209 9.42 19.03 -16.68
C GLU A 209 10.79 18.44 -17.03
N ASP A 210 11.65 19.22 -17.72
CA ASP A 210 13.01 18.80 -18.08
C ASP A 210 13.87 18.57 -16.84
N ASN A 211 13.77 19.45 -15.83
CA ASN A 211 14.51 19.30 -14.58
C ASN A 211 14.00 18.11 -13.76
N ALA A 212 12.69 17.89 -13.77
CA ALA A 212 12.07 16.72 -13.16
C ALA A 212 12.53 15.42 -13.86
N PHE A 213 12.61 15.43 -15.19
CA PHE A 213 13.14 14.32 -15.97
C PHE A 213 14.60 14.00 -15.63
N LEU A 214 15.45 15.03 -15.57
CA LEU A 214 16.86 14.86 -15.18
C LEU A 214 16.99 14.28 -13.77
N PHE A 215 16.17 14.73 -12.82
CA PHE A 215 16.12 14.17 -11.48
C PHE A 215 15.68 12.70 -11.51
N GLY A 216 14.58 12.38 -12.20
CA GLY A 216 14.04 11.04 -12.31
C GLY A 216 15.04 10.06 -12.91
N GLU A 217 15.71 10.43 -14.00
CA GLU A 217 16.76 9.62 -14.64
C GLU A 217 17.99 9.43 -13.74
N ARG A 218 18.38 10.46 -12.97
CA ARG A 218 19.46 10.34 -12.00
C ARG A 218 19.09 9.32 -10.92
N PHE A 219 17.88 9.43 -10.35
CA PHE A 219 17.42 8.50 -9.32
C PHE A 219 17.29 7.08 -9.87
N ARG A 220 16.70 6.90 -11.07
CA ARG A 220 16.61 5.59 -11.73
C ARG A 220 17.97 4.91 -11.83
N ARG A 221 18.98 5.63 -12.31
CA ARG A 221 20.36 5.11 -12.43
C ARG A 221 21.00 4.79 -11.09
N GLU A 222 20.68 5.53 -10.04
CA GLU A 222 21.17 5.26 -8.70
C GLU A 222 20.52 4.00 -8.10
N VAL A 223 19.27 3.73 -8.41
CA VAL A 223 18.60 2.47 -8.02
C VAL A 223 19.16 1.29 -8.82
N GLU A 224 19.35 1.45 -10.13
CA GLU A 224 19.92 0.40 -11.00
C GLU A 224 21.33 -0.05 -10.58
N LYS A 225 22.11 0.84 -9.93
CA LYS A 225 23.44 0.54 -9.38
C LYS A 225 23.40 -0.02 -7.96
N MET A 226 22.23 -0.05 -7.34
CA MET A 226 22.09 -0.47 -5.95
C MET A 226 22.31 -1.98 -5.85
N GLU A 227 23.23 -2.37 -4.98
CA GLU A 227 23.44 -3.77 -4.64
C GLU A 227 22.40 -4.19 -3.58
N PHE A 228 21.48 -5.04 -3.97
CA PHE A 228 20.48 -5.63 -3.08
C PHE A 228 20.79 -7.13 -2.93
N ILE A 229 21.34 -7.50 -1.77
CA ILE A 229 21.78 -8.87 -1.48
C ILE A 229 20.89 -9.43 -0.35
N PRO A 230 19.86 -10.22 -0.66
CA PRO A 230 19.05 -10.90 0.35
C PRO A 230 19.86 -11.93 1.14
N ALA A 231 19.43 -12.24 2.39
CA ALA A 231 20.13 -13.22 3.20
C ALA A 231 20.13 -14.62 2.55
N GLY A 232 21.31 -15.22 2.52
CA GLY A 232 21.52 -16.54 1.92
C GLY A 232 21.92 -16.50 0.44
N GLU A 233 21.95 -15.31 -0.17
CA GLU A 233 22.43 -15.12 -1.54
C GLU A 233 23.87 -14.61 -1.53
N GLU A 234 24.65 -15.04 -2.54
CA GLU A 234 26.03 -14.56 -2.76
C GLU A 234 26.07 -13.44 -3.80
N GLU A 235 25.04 -13.37 -4.66
CA GLU A 235 24.96 -12.39 -5.75
C GLU A 235 23.91 -11.32 -5.46
N ALA A 236 24.18 -10.09 -5.93
CA ALA A 236 23.23 -9.00 -5.83
C ALA A 236 22.05 -9.19 -6.80
N HIS A 237 20.84 -9.08 -6.28
CA HIS A 237 19.63 -9.01 -7.09
C HIS A 237 19.50 -7.61 -7.73
N LYS A 238 19.31 -7.57 -9.04
CA LYS A 238 19.13 -6.31 -9.76
C LYS A 238 17.73 -5.75 -9.52
N VAL A 239 17.67 -4.54 -9.01
CA VAL A 239 16.45 -3.79 -8.81
C VAL A 239 16.42 -2.62 -9.78
N THR A 240 15.27 -2.39 -10.41
CA THR A 240 15.03 -1.21 -11.26
C THR A 240 13.74 -0.52 -10.86
N ILE A 241 13.58 0.72 -11.29
CA ILE A 241 12.36 1.50 -11.11
C ILE A 241 11.90 2.07 -12.44
N SER A 242 10.59 2.21 -12.56
CA SER A 242 9.95 2.99 -13.61
C SER A 242 9.37 4.26 -13.03
N GLY A 243 9.29 5.33 -13.80
CA GLY A 243 8.69 6.58 -13.35
C GLY A 243 7.87 7.28 -14.42
N GLY A 244 6.80 7.96 -13.98
CA GLY A 244 5.96 8.82 -14.80
C GLY A 244 5.99 10.24 -14.29
N ILE A 245 6.13 11.21 -15.19
CA ILE A 245 6.19 12.64 -14.88
C ILE A 245 4.99 13.36 -15.43
N SER A 246 4.41 14.22 -14.60
CA SER A 246 3.47 15.27 -15.00
C SER A 246 3.94 16.62 -14.49
N THR A 247 3.64 17.70 -15.21
CA THR A 247 4.03 19.05 -14.80
C THR A 247 2.85 20.00 -14.94
N TYR A 248 2.45 20.61 -13.83
CA TYR A 248 1.39 21.62 -13.80
C TYR A 248 1.94 22.99 -14.27
N PRO A 249 1.21 23.73 -15.13
CA PRO A 249 0.07 23.27 -15.90
C PRO A 249 0.52 22.31 -17.02
N CYS A 250 -0.21 21.19 -17.18
CA CYS A 250 0.07 20.20 -18.21
C CYS A 250 -0.60 20.54 -19.54
N MET A 251 -1.87 20.97 -19.47
CA MET A 251 -2.66 21.27 -20.65
C MET A 251 -3.14 22.72 -20.64
N PRO A 252 -3.01 23.45 -21.77
CA PRO A 252 -3.61 24.76 -21.88
C PRO A 252 -5.13 24.68 -21.75
N ASP A 253 -5.74 25.65 -21.10
CA ASP A 253 -7.20 25.82 -20.95
C ASP A 253 -7.94 24.73 -20.13
N VAL A 254 -7.22 23.87 -19.41
CA VAL A 254 -7.79 22.91 -18.46
C VAL A 254 -7.54 23.37 -17.03
N ASP A 255 -8.59 23.44 -16.23
CA ASP A 255 -8.43 23.68 -14.78
C ASP A 255 -8.05 22.36 -14.10
N GLU A 256 -6.76 22.16 -13.87
CA GLU A 256 -6.19 20.93 -13.35
C GLU A 256 -6.12 21.00 -11.82
N ASP A 257 -6.70 19.99 -11.18
CA ASP A 257 -6.60 19.75 -9.74
C ASP A 257 -5.47 18.75 -9.41
N ALA A 258 -5.25 18.52 -8.13
CA ALA A 258 -4.24 17.57 -7.64
C ALA A 258 -4.44 16.16 -8.21
N ASN A 259 -5.70 15.70 -8.29
CA ASN A 259 -6.02 14.36 -8.80
C ASN A 259 -5.70 14.25 -10.30
N THR A 260 -5.95 15.32 -11.05
CA THR A 260 -5.66 15.37 -12.50
C THR A 260 -4.15 15.29 -12.75
N VAL A 261 -3.35 16.05 -11.98
CA VAL A 261 -1.88 16.03 -12.09
C VAL A 261 -1.32 14.64 -11.74
N ILE A 262 -1.81 14.02 -10.66
CA ILE A 262 -1.41 12.65 -10.29
C ILE A 262 -1.78 11.67 -11.39
N ARG A 263 -3.01 11.71 -11.90
CA ARG A 263 -3.48 10.83 -12.95
C ARG A 263 -2.62 10.90 -14.21
N TYR A 264 -2.12 12.07 -14.57
CA TYR A 264 -1.20 12.22 -15.71
C TYR A 264 0.15 11.53 -15.43
N ALA A 265 0.66 11.62 -14.20
CA ALA A 265 1.87 10.89 -13.80
C ALA A 265 1.63 9.37 -13.81
N GLU A 266 0.46 8.89 -13.36
CA GLU A 266 0.06 7.47 -13.44
C GLU A 266 0.02 6.96 -14.89
N HIS A 267 -0.55 7.73 -15.81
CA HIS A 267 -0.57 7.38 -17.24
C HIS A 267 0.84 7.30 -17.82
N ALA A 268 1.72 8.23 -17.46
CA ALA A 268 3.12 8.19 -17.90
C ALA A 268 3.87 6.99 -17.31
N LEU A 269 3.66 6.66 -16.03
CA LEU A 269 4.23 5.48 -15.38
C LEU A 269 3.74 4.17 -16.04
N TYR A 270 2.43 4.06 -16.31
CA TYR A 270 1.87 2.93 -17.05
C TYR A 270 2.59 2.73 -18.39
N ASN A 271 2.82 3.83 -19.12
CA ASN A 271 3.55 3.80 -20.38
C ASN A 271 5.02 3.35 -20.20
N ALA A 272 5.70 3.82 -19.14
CA ALA A 272 7.05 3.38 -18.80
C ALA A 272 7.11 1.86 -18.56
N LYS A 273 6.16 1.33 -17.78
CA LYS A 273 6.07 -0.12 -17.49
C LYS A 273 5.81 -0.95 -18.75
N HIS A 274 4.92 -0.50 -19.65
CA HIS A 274 4.59 -1.21 -20.89
C HIS A 274 5.67 -1.15 -21.96
N ARG A 275 6.48 -0.10 -21.98
CA ARG A 275 7.60 0.05 -22.92
C ARG A 275 8.90 -0.63 -22.47
N GLY A 276 8.84 -1.58 -21.54
CA GLY A 276 9.97 -2.41 -21.11
C GLY A 276 10.59 -2.02 -19.78
N LYS A 277 9.90 -1.21 -18.96
CA LYS A 277 10.32 -0.84 -17.60
C LYS A 277 11.68 -0.10 -17.54
N ASN A 278 12.22 0.11 -16.33
CA ASN A 278 13.53 0.75 -16.10
C ASN A 278 13.70 2.05 -16.89
N LYS A 279 12.71 2.95 -16.84
CA LYS A 279 12.70 4.24 -17.55
C LYS A 279 11.79 5.27 -16.94
N ILE A 280 12.05 6.51 -17.29
CA ILE A 280 11.21 7.65 -16.94
C ILE A 280 10.49 8.13 -18.20
N VAL A 281 9.19 8.37 -18.10
CA VAL A 281 8.35 8.88 -19.19
C VAL A 281 7.68 10.18 -18.76
N GLN A 282 7.69 11.16 -19.64
CA GLN A 282 7.01 12.45 -19.47
C GLN A 282 5.62 12.37 -20.13
N PHE A 283 4.60 12.80 -19.40
CA PHE A 283 3.23 12.79 -19.92
C PHE A 283 3.08 13.65 -21.20
N SER A 284 3.74 14.81 -21.23
CA SER A 284 3.71 15.72 -22.39
C SER A 284 4.26 15.09 -23.67
N GLN A 285 5.15 14.11 -23.57
CA GLN A 285 5.76 13.42 -24.72
C GLN A 285 4.99 12.16 -25.14
N MET A 286 3.89 11.86 -24.46
CA MET A 286 3.03 10.78 -24.90
C MET A 286 2.21 11.25 -26.09
N ASN A 287 2.28 10.53 -27.22
CA ASN A 287 1.33 10.72 -28.31
C ASN A 287 -0.06 10.33 -27.78
N LEU A 288 -0.81 11.30 -27.30
CA LEU A 288 -2.23 11.13 -27.03
C LEU A 288 -2.91 11.12 -28.41
N GLU A 289 -3.06 9.93 -28.99
CA GLU A 289 -4.02 9.72 -30.06
C GLU A 289 -5.39 10.04 -29.49
N MET A 290 -5.90 11.23 -29.80
CA MET A 290 -7.28 11.65 -29.52
C MET A 290 -8.22 10.97 -30.50
#